data_74eefd58348e372dffb90ccd26a27ef9
#
_entry.id   74eefd58348e372dffb90ccd26a27ef9
#
_cell.length_a   1.000
_cell.length_b   1.000
_cell.length_c   1.000
_cell.angle_alpha   90.00
_cell.angle_beta   90.00
_cell.angle_gamma   90.00
#
_symmetry.space_group_name_H-M   'P 1'
#
loop_
_entity.id
_entity.type
_entity.pdbx_description
1 polymer ?
#
loop_
_entity_poly.entity_id
_entity_poly.type
_entity_poly.pdbx_seq_one_letter_code
_entity_poly.pdbx_strand_id
1 'polypeptide(L)' 'MDPEATLKEMRALASNILHTPDAVDLDIYVWATRLADQVEAMDGWLSKGGFMPKDWRN' A
#
# COMPACT_ATOMS: atom_id res chain seq x y z
N MET A 1 -0.35 -14.44 -1.43
CA MET A 1 -0.67 -13.01 -1.25
C MET A 1 -2.03 -12.69 -1.87
N ASP A 2 -2.76 -11.77 -1.28
CA ASP A 2 -4.03 -11.29 -1.84
C ASP A 2 -3.83 -9.87 -2.39
N PRO A 3 -3.72 -9.69 -3.71
CA PRO A 3 -3.46 -8.37 -4.28
C PRO A 3 -4.58 -7.36 -4.02
N GLU A 4 -5.83 -7.83 -3.88
CA GLU A 4 -6.95 -6.95 -3.54
C GLU A 4 -6.80 -6.38 -2.14
N ALA A 5 -6.47 -7.22 -1.17
CA ALA A 5 -6.26 -6.77 0.20
C ALA A 5 -5.03 -5.86 0.31
N THR A 6 -3.97 -6.20 -0.41
CA THR A 6 -2.76 -5.38 -0.41
C THR A 6 -3.02 -3.99 -0.99
N LEU A 7 -3.75 -3.91 -2.10
CA LEU A 7 -4.10 -2.62 -2.70
C LEU A 7 -4.97 -1.78 -1.76
N LYS A 8 -5.93 -2.43 -1.10
CA LYS A 8 -6.80 -1.74 -0.14
C LYS A 8 -5.97 -1.12 0.99
N GLU A 9 -5.00 -1.85 1.51
CA GLU A 9 -4.13 -1.33 2.57
C GLU A 9 -3.22 -0.22 2.06
N MET A 10 -2.66 -0.35 0.85
CA MET A 10 -1.85 0.70 0.24
C MET A 10 -2.63 2.00 0.15
N ARG A 11 -3.88 1.93 -0.31
CA ARG A 11 -4.75 3.10 -0.44
C ARG A 11 -5.08 3.73 0.90
N ALA A 12 -5.34 2.91 1.91
CA ALA A 12 -5.64 3.41 3.25
C ALA A 12 -4.44 4.13 3.85
N LEU A 13 -3.25 3.55 3.72
CA LEU A 13 -2.02 4.16 4.23
C LEU A 13 -1.69 5.46 3.50
N ALA A 14 -1.81 5.45 2.19
CA ALA A 14 -1.59 6.65 1.38
C ALA A 14 -2.56 7.76 1.79
N SER A 15 -3.84 7.42 1.97
CA SER A 15 -4.84 8.38 2.40
C SER A 15 -4.53 8.97 3.77
N ASN A 16 -4.11 8.13 4.72
CA ASN A 16 -3.71 8.61 6.04
C ASN A 16 -2.57 9.63 5.95
N ILE A 17 -1.55 9.33 5.16
CA ILE A 17 -0.40 10.20 5.00
C ILE A 17 -0.80 11.53 4.37
N LEU A 18 -1.64 11.47 3.33
CA LEU A 18 -2.00 12.65 2.54
C LEU A 18 -3.07 13.52 3.18
N HIS A 19 -3.93 12.93 4.03
CA HIS A 19 -5.12 13.61 4.54
C HIS A 19 -5.17 13.76 6.05
N THR A 20 -4.03 13.60 6.74
CA THR A 20 -3.94 13.83 8.18
C THR A 20 -2.81 14.82 8.44
N PRO A 21 -3.05 16.13 8.17
CA PRO A 21 -1.97 17.13 8.22
C PRO A 21 -1.41 17.37 9.62
N ASP A 22 -2.16 17.02 10.67
CA ASP A 22 -1.74 17.19 12.05
C ASP A 22 -1.22 15.89 12.67
N ALA A 23 -0.95 14.88 11.85
CA ALA A 23 -0.40 13.62 12.35
C ALA A 23 1.00 13.84 12.92
N VAL A 24 1.28 13.13 14.04
CA VAL A 24 2.62 13.20 14.64
C VAL A 24 3.63 12.42 13.81
N ASP A 25 4.90 12.77 13.96
CA ASP A 25 5.98 12.16 13.15
C ASP A 25 6.03 10.65 13.28
N LEU A 26 5.75 10.12 14.48
CA LEU A 26 5.76 8.67 14.69
C LEU A 26 4.68 7.97 13.85
N ASP A 27 3.49 8.55 13.80
CA ASP A 27 2.40 7.99 12.98
C ASP A 27 2.77 7.99 11.51
N ILE A 28 3.35 9.10 11.02
CA ILE A 28 3.81 9.19 9.63
C ILE A 28 4.87 8.12 9.35
N TYR A 29 5.81 7.94 10.26
CA TYR A 29 6.85 6.92 10.11
C TYR A 29 6.26 5.52 10.00
N VAL A 30 5.30 5.19 10.88
CA VAL A 30 4.65 3.87 10.86
C VAL A 30 3.89 3.66 9.55
N TRP A 31 3.11 4.66 9.13
CA TRP A 31 2.34 4.54 7.89
C TRP A 31 3.25 4.42 6.67
N ALA A 32 4.33 5.20 6.63
CA ALA A 32 5.27 5.16 5.50
C ALA A 32 5.98 3.81 5.42
N THR A 33 6.40 3.27 6.57
CA THR A 33 7.07 1.97 6.63
C THR A 33 6.13 0.86 6.17
N ARG A 34 4.89 0.88 6.64
CA ARG A 34 3.90 -0.11 6.23
C ARG A 34 3.57 0.00 4.75
N LEU A 35 3.45 1.23 4.24
CA LEU A 35 3.20 1.44 2.81
C LEU A 35 4.36 0.89 1.98
N ALA A 36 5.59 1.15 2.41
CA ALA A 36 6.77 0.62 1.71
C ALA A 36 6.76 -0.91 1.67
N ASP A 37 6.40 -1.55 2.79
CA ASP A 37 6.29 -3.01 2.84
C ASP A 37 5.23 -3.53 1.86
N GLN A 38 4.09 -2.84 1.77
CA GLN A 38 3.02 -3.24 0.86
C GLN A 38 3.45 -3.05 -0.60
N VAL A 39 4.18 -1.98 -0.90
CA VAL A 39 4.70 -1.76 -2.25
C VAL A 39 5.68 -2.85 -2.64
N GLU A 40 6.60 -3.22 -1.74
CA GLU A 40 7.53 -4.31 -2.02
C GLU A 40 6.80 -5.64 -2.24
N ALA A 41 5.78 -5.92 -1.43
CA ALA A 41 4.99 -7.14 -1.56
C ALA A 41 4.28 -7.18 -2.92
N MET A 42 3.67 -6.07 -3.32
CA MET A 42 2.98 -5.99 -4.60
C MET A 42 3.95 -6.13 -5.76
N ASP A 43 5.08 -5.45 -5.69
CA ASP A 43 6.12 -5.52 -6.73
C ASP A 43 6.62 -6.95 -6.89
N GLY A 44 6.94 -7.63 -5.78
CA GLY A 44 7.38 -9.02 -5.83
C GLY A 44 6.32 -9.95 -6.41
N TRP A 45 5.06 -9.74 -6.03
CA TRP A 45 3.95 -10.54 -6.52
C TRP A 45 3.78 -10.39 -8.04
N LEU A 46 3.75 -9.16 -8.52
CA LEU A 46 3.56 -8.89 -9.96
C LEU A 46 4.78 -9.33 -10.77
N SER A 47 5.98 -9.15 -10.24
CA SER A 47 7.22 -9.54 -10.93
C SER A 47 7.34 -11.04 -11.13
N LYS A 48 6.68 -11.83 -10.27
CA LYS A 48 6.66 -13.29 -10.38
C LYS A 48 5.50 -13.80 -11.22
N GLY A 49 4.75 -12.93 -11.87
CA GLY A 49 3.62 -13.32 -12.69
C GLY A 49 2.29 -13.38 -11.96
N GLY A 50 2.21 -12.82 -10.76
CA GLY A 50 0.95 -12.73 -10.03
C GLY A 50 -0.05 -11.83 -10.76
N PHE A 51 -1.34 -12.11 -10.59
CA PHE A 51 -2.37 -11.29 -11.23
C PHE A 51 -2.52 -9.95 -10.53
N MET A 52 -2.89 -8.93 -11.31
CA MET A 52 -3.10 -7.58 -10.79
C MET A 52 -4.38 -7.47 -9.99
N PRO A 53 -4.46 -6.52 -9.04
CA PRO A 53 -5.72 -6.20 -8.41
C PRO A 53 -6.78 -5.86 -9.47
N LYS A 54 -8.03 -6.15 -9.16
CA LYS A 54 -9.15 -5.95 -10.08
C LYS A 54 -9.18 -4.53 -10.65
N ASP A 55 -8.97 -3.52 -9.79
CA ASP A 55 -9.05 -2.13 -10.20
C ASP A 55 -7.92 -1.71 -11.15
N TRP A 56 -6.84 -2.49 -11.20
CA TRP A 56 -5.69 -2.21 -12.07
C TRP A 56 -5.77 -2.94 -13.40
N ARG A 57 -6.73 -3.82 -13.55
CA ARG A 57 -6.94 -4.55 -14.81
C ARG A 57 -7.87 -3.78 -15.72
N ASN A 58 -7.58 -3.82 -17.01
CA ASN A 58 -8.44 -3.21 -18.03
C ASN A 58 -9.53 -4.17 -18.47
#